data_4a6a3ff2497c51225155bde29e3bcab1
#
_entry.id   4a6a3ff2497c51225155bde29e3bcab1
#
_cell.length_a   1.000
_cell.length_b   1.000
_cell.length_c   1.000
_cell.angle_alpha   90.00
_cell.angle_beta   90.00
_cell.angle_gamma   90.00
#
_symmetry.space_group_name_H-M   'P 1'
#
loop_
_entity.id
_entity.type
_entity.pdbx_description
1 polymer ?
#
loop_
_entity_poly.entity_id
_entity_poly.type
_entity_poly.pdbx_seq_one_letter_code
_entity_poly.pdbx_strand_id
1 'polypeptide(L)'
;MEDGLAQTRLEPESEERFVALRRRLGVTSFGLNQIVLQPGQRGRIHRHLRQEEVYLVLEGQLTLLVEGEESRLGPGELVRVAPGLRRQLVNRGTGRLSLVAVGGDGEHRGRDGEAFASWEDEDGVPPAELPLPADLRADELRD
;
A
#
# COMPACT_ATOMS: atom_id res chain seq x y z
N MET A 1 21.47 -13.47 11.47
CA MET A 1 20.19 -14.16 11.49
C MET A 1 20.37 -15.61 11.93
N GLU A 2 19.58 -16.04 12.88
CA GLU A 2 19.57 -17.41 13.29
C GLU A 2 19.02 -18.31 12.21
N ASP A 3 19.35 -19.58 12.26
CA ASP A 3 19.04 -20.58 11.24
C ASP A 3 17.54 -20.64 10.86
N GLY A 4 17.17 -19.87 9.89
CA GLY A 4 15.82 -19.86 9.38
C GLY A 4 14.81 -19.02 10.19
N LEU A 5 15.27 -18.30 11.21
CA LEU A 5 14.39 -17.50 12.05
C LEU A 5 14.79 -16.03 12.03
N ALA A 6 13.84 -15.14 11.76
CA ALA A 6 14.04 -13.71 11.85
C ALA A 6 12.78 -13.07 12.44
N GLN A 7 12.94 -12.00 13.19
CA GLN A 7 11.80 -11.26 13.75
C GLN A 7 11.99 -9.77 13.56
N THR A 8 10.86 -9.09 13.50
CA THR A 8 10.82 -7.64 13.47
C THR A 8 9.53 -7.20 14.17
N ARG A 9 9.27 -5.91 14.16
CA ARG A 9 8.00 -5.39 14.69
C ARG A 9 7.50 -4.28 13.79
N LEU A 10 6.21 -4.06 13.85
CA LEU A 10 5.61 -2.92 13.18
C LEU A 10 6.07 -1.63 13.85
N GLU A 11 6.12 -0.56 13.07
CA GLU A 11 6.49 0.77 13.54
C GLU A 11 5.35 1.74 13.29
N PRO A 12 4.33 1.74 14.16
CA PRO A 12 3.16 2.60 13.92
C PRO A 12 3.47 4.08 13.96
N GLU A 13 4.58 4.47 14.58
CA GLU A 13 5.02 5.87 14.64
C GLU A 13 5.98 6.23 13.49
N SER A 14 6.15 5.35 12.51
CA SER A 14 7.07 5.60 11.41
C SER A 14 6.72 6.85 10.63
N GLU A 15 7.71 7.67 10.32
CA GLU A 15 7.54 8.81 9.41
C GLU A 15 7.57 8.37 7.96
N GLU A 16 8.11 7.20 7.68
CA GLU A 16 8.09 6.62 6.35
C GLU A 16 6.73 5.99 6.09
N ARG A 17 6.13 6.33 4.95
CA ARG A 17 4.81 5.78 4.60
C ARG A 17 4.88 4.29 4.29
N PHE A 18 6.00 3.83 3.76
CA PHE A 18 6.19 2.45 3.33
C PHE A 18 7.44 1.88 3.97
N VAL A 19 7.29 0.80 4.72
CA VAL A 19 8.40 0.11 5.37
C VAL A 19 8.44 -1.32 4.84
N ALA A 20 9.54 -1.69 4.20
CA ALA A 20 9.70 -3.02 3.62
C ALA A 20 10.04 -4.05 4.70
N LEU A 21 9.02 -4.63 5.30
CA LEU A 21 9.20 -5.67 6.32
C LEU A 21 9.85 -6.91 5.72
N ARG A 22 9.61 -7.15 4.43
CA ARG A 22 10.23 -8.26 3.70
C ARG A 22 11.75 -8.26 3.87
N ARG A 23 12.35 -7.08 3.73
CA ARG A 23 13.82 -6.97 3.83
C ARG A 23 14.30 -7.25 5.23
N ARG A 24 13.59 -6.81 6.23
CA ARG A 24 13.95 -7.02 7.63
C ARG A 24 13.89 -8.48 8.02
N LEU A 25 12.95 -9.22 7.44
CA LEU A 25 12.74 -10.64 7.74
C LEU A 25 13.49 -11.56 6.81
N GLY A 26 13.99 -11.05 5.67
CA GLY A 26 14.64 -11.89 4.66
C GLY A 26 13.67 -12.76 3.89
N VAL A 27 12.41 -12.31 3.75
CA VAL A 27 11.40 -13.06 2.99
C VAL A 27 11.71 -12.97 1.51
N THR A 28 11.65 -14.09 0.80
CA THR A 28 12.00 -14.16 -0.61
C THR A 28 10.83 -14.51 -1.52
N SER A 29 9.75 -15.09 -1.00
CA SER A 29 8.67 -15.60 -1.83
C SER A 29 7.46 -14.67 -1.94
N PHE A 30 7.39 -13.62 -1.15
CA PHE A 30 6.30 -12.64 -1.23
C PHE A 30 6.76 -11.29 -0.72
N GLY A 31 6.03 -10.25 -1.12
CA GLY A 31 6.22 -8.90 -0.58
C GLY A 31 5.49 -8.76 0.74
N LEU A 32 6.05 -7.99 1.65
CA LEU A 32 5.44 -7.71 2.94
C LEU A 32 5.85 -6.31 3.35
N ASN A 33 4.88 -5.42 3.43
CA ASN A 33 5.12 -4.01 3.74
C ASN A 33 4.20 -3.51 4.82
N GLN A 34 4.73 -2.66 5.68
CA GLN A 34 3.90 -1.83 6.54
C GLN A 34 3.63 -0.52 5.81
N ILE A 35 2.38 -0.09 5.83
CA ILE A 35 1.99 1.20 5.25
C ILE A 35 1.34 2.03 6.35
N VAL A 36 1.87 3.23 6.57
CA VAL A 36 1.33 4.19 7.54
C VAL A 36 1.06 5.48 6.81
N LEU A 37 -0.19 5.92 6.83
CA LEU A 37 -0.59 7.17 6.21
C LEU A 37 -1.20 8.09 7.28
N GLN A 38 -0.66 9.29 7.40
CA GLN A 38 -1.25 10.31 8.26
C GLN A 38 -2.49 10.90 7.56
N PRO A 39 -3.35 11.63 8.28
CA PRO A 39 -4.54 12.20 7.66
C PRO A 39 -4.20 12.99 6.39
N GLY A 40 -4.92 12.69 5.31
CA GLY A 40 -4.74 13.32 4.02
C GLY A 40 -3.67 12.71 3.13
N GLN A 41 -2.81 11.86 3.66
CA GLN A 41 -1.77 11.25 2.86
C GLN A 41 -2.32 10.17 1.93
N ARG A 42 -1.70 10.05 0.77
CA ARG A 42 -2.09 9.09 -0.26
C ARG A 42 -0.87 8.38 -0.81
N GLY A 43 -1.07 7.13 -1.21
CA GLY A 43 -0.08 6.43 -2.02
C GLY A 43 -0.25 6.80 -3.50
N ARG A 44 0.64 6.27 -4.32
CA ARG A 44 0.54 6.41 -5.77
C ARG A 44 -0.61 5.56 -6.31
N ILE A 45 -1.19 6.00 -7.41
CA ILE A 45 -2.05 5.12 -8.20
C ILE A 45 -1.11 4.12 -8.85
N HIS A 46 -1.30 2.83 -8.59
CA HIS A 46 -0.39 1.82 -9.10
C HIS A 46 -1.09 0.50 -9.36
N ARG A 47 -0.42 -0.37 -10.10
CA ARG A 47 -0.82 -1.76 -10.27
C ARG A 47 0.40 -2.64 -10.27
N HIS A 48 0.20 -3.90 -9.96
CA HIS A 48 1.20 -4.95 -10.17
C HIS A 48 0.80 -5.74 -11.39
N LEU A 49 1.76 -6.12 -12.20
CA LEU A 49 1.47 -6.82 -13.44
C LEU A 49 1.15 -8.29 -13.21
N ARG A 50 1.79 -8.92 -12.24
CA ARG A 50 1.66 -10.36 -11.97
C ARG A 50 1.25 -10.67 -10.54
N GLN A 51 1.64 -9.84 -9.59
CA GLN A 51 1.39 -10.12 -8.18
C GLN A 51 -0.04 -9.78 -7.80
N GLU A 52 -0.68 -10.69 -7.08
CA GLU A 52 -1.87 -10.31 -6.33
C GLU A 52 -1.41 -9.71 -5.00
N GLU A 53 -2.24 -8.89 -4.42
CA GLU A 53 -1.90 -8.20 -3.17
C GLU A 53 -3.09 -8.21 -2.22
N VAL A 54 -2.81 -8.41 -0.93
CA VAL A 54 -3.82 -8.36 0.13
C VAL A 54 -3.44 -7.22 1.05
N TYR A 55 -4.41 -6.37 1.36
CA TYR A 55 -4.27 -5.33 2.37
C TYR A 55 -5.04 -5.75 3.61
N LEU A 56 -4.39 -5.66 4.77
CA LEU A 56 -5.02 -5.89 6.08
C LEU A 56 -4.94 -4.59 6.87
N VAL A 57 -6.09 -4.00 7.17
CA VAL A 57 -6.15 -2.76 7.94
C VAL A 57 -5.99 -3.09 9.43
N LEU A 58 -5.07 -2.39 10.09
CA LEU A 58 -4.80 -2.56 11.51
C LEU A 58 -5.38 -1.44 12.35
N GLU A 59 -5.32 -0.21 11.85
CA GLU A 59 -5.73 0.99 12.58
C GLU A 59 -6.24 2.03 11.61
N GLY A 60 -7.29 2.74 11.96
CA GLY A 60 -7.86 3.79 11.12
C GLY A 60 -8.77 3.24 10.04
N GLN A 61 -9.02 4.03 9.02
CA GLN A 61 -9.85 3.64 7.89
C GLN A 61 -9.12 3.83 6.58
N LEU A 62 -9.09 2.77 5.79
CA LEU A 62 -8.54 2.83 4.44
C LEU A 62 -9.66 3.23 3.48
N THR A 63 -9.44 4.29 2.71
CA THR A 63 -10.21 4.54 1.51
C THR A 63 -9.43 3.93 0.36
N LEU A 64 -9.97 2.90 -0.26
CA LEU A 64 -9.33 2.21 -1.36
C LEU A 64 -10.03 2.57 -2.66
N LEU A 65 -9.25 3.11 -3.60
CA LEU A 65 -9.74 3.37 -4.94
C LEU A 65 -9.22 2.28 -5.85
N VAL A 66 -10.11 1.60 -6.58
CA VAL A 66 -9.74 0.57 -7.55
C VAL A 66 -10.40 0.95 -8.87
N GLU A 67 -9.59 1.20 -9.88
CA GLU A 67 -10.06 1.72 -11.18
C GLU A 67 -10.98 2.92 -11.00
N GLY A 68 -10.64 3.78 -10.04
CA GLY A 68 -11.41 4.98 -9.73
C GLY A 68 -12.61 4.77 -8.82
N GLU A 69 -13.00 3.55 -8.54
CA GLU A 69 -14.14 3.26 -7.67
C GLU A 69 -13.71 3.14 -6.21
N GLU A 70 -14.45 3.78 -5.33
CA GLU A 70 -14.10 3.90 -3.92
C GLU A 70 -14.76 2.83 -3.06
N SER A 71 -13.99 2.26 -2.14
CA SER A 71 -14.51 1.43 -1.05
C SER A 71 -13.77 1.79 0.23
N ARG A 72 -14.32 1.39 1.36
CA ARG A 72 -13.77 1.70 2.68
C ARG A 72 -13.59 0.42 3.48
N LEU A 73 -12.44 0.35 4.18
CA LEU A 73 -12.13 -0.78 5.06
C LEU A 73 -11.67 -0.25 6.41
N GLY A 74 -12.18 -0.85 7.47
CA GLY A 74 -11.78 -0.54 8.85
C GLY A 74 -10.88 -1.62 9.44
N PRO A 75 -10.47 -1.45 10.69
CA PRO A 75 -9.55 -2.38 11.36
C PRO A 75 -10.05 -3.83 11.30
N GLY A 76 -9.15 -4.73 10.99
CA GLY A 76 -9.44 -6.16 10.89
C GLY A 76 -10.02 -6.59 9.56
N GLU A 77 -10.32 -5.66 8.66
CA GLU A 77 -10.82 -6.00 7.34
C GLU A 77 -9.68 -6.22 6.36
N LEU A 78 -9.87 -7.17 5.47
CA LEU A 78 -8.90 -7.52 4.44
C LEU A 78 -9.53 -7.39 3.07
N VAL A 79 -8.70 -7.03 2.10
CA VAL A 79 -9.13 -7.01 0.71
C VAL A 79 -8.02 -7.56 -0.17
N ARG A 80 -8.39 -8.37 -1.15
CA ARG A 80 -7.47 -8.83 -2.19
C ARG A 80 -7.66 -7.99 -3.44
N VAL A 81 -6.56 -7.50 -4.00
CA VAL A 81 -6.56 -6.79 -5.27
C VAL A 81 -5.83 -7.64 -6.29
N ALA A 82 -6.51 -8.01 -7.38
CA ALA A 82 -5.95 -8.84 -8.42
C ALA A 82 -4.87 -8.10 -9.22
N PRO A 83 -3.96 -8.85 -9.87
CA PRO A 83 -3.01 -8.24 -10.80
C PRO A 83 -3.72 -7.43 -11.87
N GLY A 84 -3.09 -6.37 -12.31
CA GLY A 84 -3.61 -5.53 -13.39
C GLY A 84 -4.57 -4.43 -12.95
N LEU A 85 -5.20 -4.56 -11.80
CA LEU A 85 -6.11 -3.52 -11.31
C LEU A 85 -5.33 -2.33 -10.73
N ARG A 86 -5.63 -1.14 -11.21
CA ARG A 86 -5.02 0.08 -10.68
C ARG A 86 -5.71 0.43 -9.37
N ARG A 87 -4.92 0.72 -8.35
CA ARG A 87 -5.44 1.05 -7.04
C ARG A 87 -4.68 2.21 -6.43
N GLN A 88 -5.32 2.86 -5.50
CA GLN A 88 -4.70 3.92 -4.71
C GLN A 88 -5.21 3.81 -3.27
N LEU A 89 -4.30 3.90 -2.33
CA LEU A 89 -4.61 3.90 -0.91
C LEU A 89 -4.65 5.36 -0.44
N VAL A 90 -5.70 5.70 0.27
CA VAL A 90 -5.93 7.07 0.71
C VAL A 90 -6.36 7.06 2.18
N ASN A 91 -5.79 7.95 2.98
CA ASN A 91 -6.30 8.20 4.32
C ASN A 91 -7.13 9.47 4.31
N ARG A 92 -8.45 9.32 4.25
CA ARG A 92 -9.38 10.45 4.33
C ARG A 92 -9.82 10.73 5.76
N GLY A 93 -9.41 9.89 6.70
CA GLY A 93 -9.79 10.05 8.09
C GLY A 93 -9.01 11.14 8.79
N THR A 94 -9.42 11.44 10.00
CA THR A 94 -8.76 12.45 10.85
C THR A 94 -7.73 11.79 11.78
N GLY A 95 -7.64 10.47 11.78
CA GLY A 95 -6.64 9.72 12.52
C GLY A 95 -5.68 8.99 11.59
N ARG A 96 -4.65 8.40 12.17
CA ARG A 96 -3.64 7.63 11.45
C ARG A 96 -4.24 6.36 10.87
N LEU A 97 -3.82 6.01 9.67
CA LEU A 97 -4.13 4.72 9.03
C LEU A 97 -2.88 3.87 9.03
N SER A 98 -3.01 2.64 9.51
CA SER A 98 -1.92 1.66 9.51
C SER A 98 -2.44 0.35 8.93
N LEU A 99 -1.69 -0.21 8.00
CA LEU A 99 -2.07 -1.48 7.37
C LEU A 99 -0.82 -2.26 6.97
N VAL A 100 -1.03 -3.53 6.67
CA VAL A 100 0.00 -4.42 6.15
C VAL A 100 -0.42 -4.86 4.75
N ALA A 101 0.51 -4.81 3.81
CA ALA A 101 0.32 -5.28 2.45
C ALA A 101 1.16 -6.53 2.23
N VAL A 102 0.53 -7.58 1.69
CA VAL A 102 1.18 -8.85 1.36
C VAL A 102 0.92 -9.13 -0.10
N GLY A 103 1.97 -9.41 -0.86
CA GLY A 103 1.79 -9.66 -2.29
C GLY A 103 2.75 -10.67 -2.85
N GLY A 104 2.33 -11.36 -3.92
CA GLY A 104 3.16 -12.34 -4.58
C GLY A 104 2.46 -13.03 -5.74
N ASP A 105 3.21 -13.81 -6.50
CA ASP A 105 2.70 -14.69 -7.54
C ASP A 105 3.41 -16.05 -7.51
N GLY A 106 3.67 -16.53 -6.29
CA GLY A 106 4.47 -17.74 -6.05
C GLY A 106 5.92 -17.41 -5.76
N GLU A 107 6.49 -16.43 -6.46
CA GLU A 107 7.82 -15.91 -6.19
C GLU A 107 7.76 -14.39 -6.27
N HIS A 108 8.27 -13.71 -5.25
CA HIS A 108 8.21 -12.25 -5.22
C HIS A 108 9.14 -11.63 -6.26
N ARG A 109 8.59 -10.67 -7.02
CA ARG A 109 9.33 -9.89 -8.00
C ARG A 109 9.21 -8.42 -7.63
N GLY A 110 10.28 -7.86 -7.09
CA GLY A 110 10.25 -6.52 -6.51
C GLY A 110 10.00 -5.36 -7.50
N ARG A 111 10.04 -5.63 -8.82
CA ARG A 111 9.85 -4.60 -9.85
C ARG A 111 8.67 -4.89 -10.76
N ASP A 112 7.63 -5.44 -10.18
CA ASP A 112 6.41 -5.79 -10.89
C ASP A 112 5.44 -4.60 -11.02
N GLY A 113 5.72 -3.48 -10.36
CA GLY A 113 4.78 -2.38 -10.25
C GLY A 113 4.88 -1.36 -11.37
N GLU A 114 3.75 -0.77 -11.71
CA GLU A 114 3.64 0.43 -12.53
C GLU A 114 2.83 1.46 -11.76
N ALA A 115 3.18 2.73 -11.89
CA ALA A 115 2.48 3.84 -11.26
C ALA A 115 1.95 4.80 -12.31
N PHE A 116 0.90 5.53 -11.96
CA PHE A 116 0.18 6.42 -12.85
C PHE A 116 0.02 7.79 -12.19
N ALA A 117 0.20 8.84 -12.97
CA ALA A 117 0.01 10.20 -12.47
C ALA A 117 -1.45 10.52 -12.28
N SER A 118 -2.34 9.97 -13.10
CA SER A 118 -3.78 10.16 -12.99
C SER A 118 -4.52 8.89 -13.42
N TRP A 119 -5.80 8.83 -13.08
CA TRP A 119 -6.65 7.70 -13.45
C TRP A 119 -6.90 7.63 -14.97
N GLU A 120 -6.72 8.75 -15.66
CA GLU A 120 -6.92 8.84 -17.11
C GLU A 120 -5.71 8.37 -17.90
N ASP A 121 -4.56 8.24 -17.27
CA ASP A 121 -3.35 7.77 -17.94
C ASP A 121 -3.48 6.29 -18.30
N GLU A 122 -3.18 5.96 -19.55
CA GLU A 122 -3.20 4.58 -20.01
C GLU A 122 -1.87 3.87 -19.77
N ASP A 123 -0.78 4.62 -19.80
CA ASP A 123 0.57 4.08 -19.66
C ASP A 123 1.12 4.37 -18.28
N GLY A 124 1.65 3.33 -17.65
CA GLY A 124 2.31 3.47 -16.36
C GLY A 124 3.81 3.66 -16.51
N VAL A 125 4.43 4.07 -15.42
CA VAL A 125 5.90 4.22 -15.33
C VAL A 125 6.36 3.49 -14.06
N PRO A 126 7.66 3.20 -13.93
CA PRO A 126 8.15 2.64 -12.67
C PRO A 126 7.79 3.58 -11.51
N PRO A 127 7.31 3.04 -10.37
CA PRO A 127 6.84 3.88 -9.27
C PRO A 127 7.87 4.91 -8.79
N ALA A 128 9.15 4.56 -8.83
CA ALA A 128 10.21 5.47 -8.41
C ALA A 128 10.32 6.72 -9.27
N GLU A 129 9.73 6.71 -10.48
CA GLU A 129 9.76 7.86 -11.39
C GLU A 129 8.64 8.86 -11.15
N LEU A 130 7.69 8.53 -10.28
CA LEU A 130 6.61 9.45 -9.92
C LEU A 130 6.74 9.89 -8.47
N PRO A 131 6.53 11.18 -8.20
CA PRO A 131 6.44 11.63 -6.82
C PRO A 131 5.17 11.11 -6.17
N LEU A 132 5.14 11.10 -4.85
CA LEU A 132 3.90 10.82 -4.13
C LEU A 132 2.90 11.94 -4.42
N PRO A 133 1.60 11.63 -4.50
CA PRO A 133 0.59 12.66 -4.70
C PRO A 133 0.57 13.64 -3.52
N ALA A 134 0.13 14.86 -3.80
CA ALA A 134 -0.07 15.84 -2.74
C ALA A 134 -1.12 15.34 -1.75
N ASP A 135 -1.02 15.77 -0.50
CA ASP A 135 -1.98 15.41 0.53
C ASP A 135 -3.35 16.01 0.22
N LEU A 136 -4.38 15.36 0.72
CA LEU A 136 -5.71 15.94 0.70
C LEU A 136 -5.73 17.16 1.62
N ARG A 137 -6.56 18.15 1.28
CA ARG A 137 -6.76 19.32 2.14
C ARG A 137 -7.57 18.90 3.36
N ALA A 138 -7.43 19.68 4.44
CA ALA A 138 -8.15 19.39 5.68
C ALA A 138 -9.67 19.32 5.47
N ASP A 139 -10.22 20.11 4.54
CA ASP A 139 -11.66 20.11 4.26
C ASP A 139 -12.12 18.89 3.45
N GLU A 140 -11.18 18.10 2.96
CA GLU A 140 -11.49 16.86 2.24
C GLU A 140 -11.46 15.62 3.14
N LEU A 141 -11.08 15.78 4.40
CA LEU A 141 -11.00 14.65 5.35
C LEU A 141 -12.39 14.31 5.88
N ARG A 142 -12.60 13.02 6.16
CA ARG A 142 -13.87 12.48 6.66
C ARG A 142 -13.63 11.29 7.56
N ASP A 143 -14.33 11.24 8.66
CA ASP A 143 -14.31 10.08 9.56
C ASP A 143 -15.37 9.05 9.18
#